data_16d659ab1bad5c485340db879342fe11
#
_entry.id   16d659ab1bad5c485340db879342fe11
#
_cell.length_a   1.000
_cell.length_b   1.000
_cell.length_c   1.000
_cell.angle_alpha   90.00
_cell.angle_beta   90.00
_cell.angle_gamma   90.00
#
_symmetry.space_group_name_H-M   'P 1'
#
loop_
_entity.id
_entity.type
_entity.pdbx_description
1 polymer ?
#
loop_
_entity_poly.entity_id
_entity_poly.type
_entity_poly.pdbx_seq_one_letter_code
_entity_poly.pdbx_strand_id
1 'polypeptide(L)'
;MQNGVLKFIILSVIMFVGMQGNAQVSSFRLQEADSLFENKRYTQAFEQYEAILSNKEYSPAMLLKMAYIQEGLNQPGNALYYLNLYHLVSNDNAVVEKMEDLAQKHNLDGYKSTDLDRVLLIYKDFRKELTLGLGVLMVFLLSLSFYFKIRKKESVIGLFITVCFVAIAFFAHLNFGERLETGIIMQPNTYIMSGPSAGASVISIVDEGHRVEVVGKKDVWLKIIWNGAPAYIKQEHLLPIAL
;
A
#
# COMPACT_ATOMS: atom_id res chain seq x y z
N MET A 1 -18.85 -9.95 41.55
CA MET A 1 -18.24 -8.85 40.75
C MET A 1 -17.07 -9.31 39.84
N GLN A 2 -16.40 -10.43 40.13
CA GLN A 2 -15.26 -10.93 39.36
C GLN A 2 -15.62 -11.43 37.95
N ASN A 3 -16.83 -11.99 37.75
CA ASN A 3 -17.28 -12.50 36.44
C ASN A 3 -17.74 -11.43 35.44
N GLY A 4 -18.02 -10.21 35.91
CA GLY A 4 -18.45 -9.10 35.04
C GLY A 4 -17.30 -8.49 34.25
N VAL A 5 -16.16 -8.30 34.91
CA VAL A 5 -14.95 -7.71 34.27
C VAL A 5 -14.37 -8.66 33.23
N LEU A 6 -14.34 -9.98 33.53
CA LEU A 6 -13.85 -11.00 32.58
C LEU A 6 -14.75 -11.09 31.34
N LYS A 7 -16.08 -11.02 31.51
CA LYS A 7 -17.04 -10.99 30.39
C LYS A 7 -16.90 -9.73 29.52
N PHE A 8 -16.61 -8.58 30.14
CA PHE A 8 -16.42 -7.33 29.39
C PHE A 8 -15.12 -7.37 28.56
N ILE A 9 -14.04 -7.94 29.10
CA ILE A 9 -12.77 -8.10 28.39
C ILE A 9 -12.92 -9.08 27.21
N ILE A 10 -13.62 -10.19 27.40
CA ILE A 10 -13.88 -11.18 26.34
C ILE A 10 -14.76 -10.58 25.24
N LEU A 11 -15.79 -9.79 25.60
CA LEU A 11 -16.69 -9.15 24.66
C LEU A 11 -15.99 -8.08 23.82
N SER A 12 -15.05 -7.31 24.41
CA SER A 12 -14.28 -6.29 23.67
C SER A 12 -13.28 -6.89 22.71
N VAL A 13 -12.70 -8.06 23.01
CA VAL A 13 -11.79 -8.80 22.12
C VAL A 13 -12.55 -9.42 20.94
N ILE A 14 -13.77 -9.89 21.13
CA ILE A 14 -14.59 -10.49 20.06
C ILE A 14 -15.09 -9.44 19.08
N MET A 15 -15.33 -8.19 19.51
CA MET A 15 -15.81 -7.12 18.64
C MET A 15 -14.75 -6.62 17.64
N PHE A 16 -13.47 -6.93 17.84
CA PHE A 16 -12.37 -6.45 16.99
C PHE A 16 -12.01 -7.40 15.83
N VAL A 17 -12.57 -8.61 15.77
CA VAL A 17 -12.20 -9.67 14.79
C VAL A 17 -13.04 -9.65 13.51
N GLY A 18 -14.03 -8.79 13.37
CA GLY A 18 -15.12 -8.98 12.41
C GLY A 18 -15.23 -7.97 11.27
N MET A 19 -14.17 -7.48 10.61
CA MET A 19 -14.33 -6.69 9.36
C MET A 19 -13.17 -6.92 8.39
N GLN A 20 -13.15 -8.06 7.73
CA GLN A 20 -12.43 -8.22 6.46
C GLN A 20 -13.45 -8.44 5.34
N GLY A 21 -13.87 -7.35 4.72
CA GLY A 21 -14.65 -7.39 3.49
C GLY A 21 -13.69 -7.63 2.31
N ASN A 22 -13.55 -8.88 1.88
CA ASN A 22 -12.93 -9.18 0.59
C ASN A 22 -13.96 -8.91 -0.51
N ALA A 23 -13.64 -8.04 -1.46
CA ALA A 23 -14.41 -7.92 -2.70
C ALA A 23 -14.27 -9.25 -3.46
N GLN A 24 -15.30 -10.07 -3.42
CA GLN A 24 -15.32 -11.37 -4.06
C GLN A 24 -15.60 -11.16 -5.55
N VAL A 25 -14.61 -11.41 -6.38
CA VAL A 25 -14.74 -11.37 -7.85
C VAL A 25 -15.88 -12.26 -8.29
N SER A 26 -16.73 -11.79 -9.20
CA SER A 26 -17.74 -12.61 -9.85
C SER A 26 -17.07 -13.82 -10.52
N SER A 27 -17.18 -15.00 -9.91
CA SER A 27 -16.45 -16.22 -10.28
C SER A 27 -16.60 -16.60 -11.75
N PHE A 28 -17.74 -16.31 -12.35
CA PHE A 28 -18.01 -16.63 -13.74
C PHE A 28 -17.20 -15.79 -14.74
N ARG A 29 -17.14 -14.47 -14.58
CA ARG A 29 -16.39 -13.58 -15.48
C ARG A 29 -14.88 -13.84 -15.40
N LEU A 30 -14.39 -14.08 -14.19
CA LEU A 30 -12.98 -14.41 -14.00
C LEU A 30 -12.63 -15.75 -14.67
N GLN A 31 -13.49 -16.75 -14.58
CA GLN A 31 -13.30 -18.06 -15.22
C GLN A 31 -13.29 -17.94 -16.74
N GLU A 32 -14.14 -17.09 -17.34
CA GLU A 32 -14.15 -16.81 -18.77
C GLU A 32 -12.83 -16.14 -19.22
N ALA A 33 -12.39 -15.11 -18.49
CA ALA A 33 -11.12 -14.43 -18.75
C ALA A 33 -9.93 -15.38 -18.61
N ASP A 34 -9.93 -16.24 -17.60
CA ASP A 34 -8.91 -17.25 -17.38
C ASP A 34 -8.86 -18.28 -18.53
N SER A 35 -10.04 -18.72 -19.02
CA SER A 35 -10.12 -19.60 -20.19
C SER A 35 -9.53 -18.95 -21.45
N LEU A 36 -9.80 -17.65 -21.68
CA LEU A 36 -9.16 -16.91 -22.78
C LEU A 36 -7.65 -16.85 -22.62
N PHE A 37 -7.15 -16.63 -21.42
CA PHE A 37 -5.71 -16.62 -21.14
C PHE A 37 -5.04 -17.98 -21.43
N GLU A 38 -5.62 -19.07 -20.95
CA GLU A 38 -5.14 -20.43 -21.18
C GLU A 38 -5.12 -20.80 -22.66
N ASN A 39 -6.10 -20.32 -23.42
CA ASN A 39 -6.17 -20.47 -24.88
C ASN A 39 -5.27 -19.47 -25.64
N LYS A 40 -4.37 -18.75 -24.95
CA LYS A 40 -3.43 -17.75 -25.49
C LYS A 40 -4.10 -16.59 -26.23
N ARG A 41 -5.38 -16.34 -25.96
CA ARG A 41 -6.13 -15.19 -26.48
C ARG A 41 -5.89 -13.98 -25.56
N TYR A 42 -4.64 -13.56 -25.46
CA TYR A 42 -4.15 -12.63 -24.43
C TYR A 42 -4.82 -11.27 -24.47
N THR A 43 -5.01 -10.68 -25.66
CA THR A 43 -5.68 -9.38 -25.79
C THR A 43 -7.13 -9.44 -25.26
N GLN A 44 -7.86 -10.49 -25.61
CA GLN A 44 -9.25 -10.65 -25.17
C GLN A 44 -9.33 -10.98 -23.68
N ALA A 45 -8.40 -11.79 -23.16
CA ALA A 45 -8.29 -12.04 -21.74
C ALA A 45 -8.03 -10.74 -20.96
N PHE A 46 -7.14 -9.89 -21.48
CA PHE A 46 -6.82 -8.61 -20.87
C PHE A 46 -8.02 -7.66 -20.81
N GLU A 47 -8.78 -7.53 -21.91
CA GLU A 47 -10.02 -6.73 -21.94
C GLU A 47 -11.03 -7.18 -20.88
N GLN A 48 -11.19 -8.50 -20.69
CA GLN A 48 -12.08 -9.04 -19.66
C GLN A 48 -11.56 -8.77 -18.25
N TYR A 49 -10.25 -8.94 -18.02
CA TYR A 49 -9.63 -8.61 -16.73
C TYR A 49 -9.75 -7.12 -16.41
N GLU A 50 -9.54 -6.25 -17.39
CA GLU A 50 -9.69 -4.80 -17.23
C GLU A 50 -11.12 -4.40 -16.89
N ALA A 51 -12.12 -5.03 -17.52
CA ALA A 51 -13.53 -4.84 -17.18
C ALA A 51 -13.87 -5.31 -15.77
N ILE A 52 -13.24 -6.38 -15.26
CA ILE A 52 -13.37 -6.84 -13.86
C ILE A 52 -12.73 -5.81 -12.93
N LEU A 53 -11.50 -5.37 -13.21
CA LEU A 53 -10.76 -4.42 -12.39
C LEU A 53 -11.47 -3.05 -12.31
N SER A 54 -12.08 -2.58 -13.40
CA SER A 54 -12.85 -1.33 -13.44
C SER A 54 -14.08 -1.34 -12.50
N ASN A 55 -14.62 -2.52 -12.20
CA ASN A 55 -15.66 -2.72 -11.20
C ASN A 55 -15.11 -2.83 -9.76
N LYS A 56 -13.81 -2.58 -9.56
CA LYS A 56 -13.07 -2.74 -8.30
C LYS A 56 -13.06 -4.19 -7.78
N GLU A 57 -13.23 -5.14 -8.70
CA GLU A 57 -13.09 -6.55 -8.43
C GLU A 57 -11.69 -6.99 -8.90
N TYR A 58 -10.99 -7.76 -8.08
CA TYR A 58 -9.65 -8.24 -8.43
C TYR A 58 -9.28 -9.52 -7.68
N SER A 59 -8.33 -10.25 -8.24
CA SER A 59 -7.61 -11.32 -7.54
C SER A 59 -6.11 -11.18 -7.80
N PRO A 60 -5.25 -11.64 -6.87
CA PRO A 60 -3.81 -11.61 -7.09
C PRO A 60 -3.40 -12.31 -8.40
N ALA A 61 -3.97 -13.49 -8.67
CA ALA A 61 -3.68 -14.25 -9.88
C ALA A 61 -4.06 -13.48 -11.16
N MET A 62 -5.20 -12.78 -11.16
CA MET A 62 -5.62 -11.94 -12.28
C MET A 62 -4.62 -10.82 -12.56
N LEU A 63 -4.20 -10.08 -11.52
CA LEU A 63 -3.24 -8.97 -11.67
C LEU A 63 -1.89 -9.46 -12.22
N LEU A 64 -1.44 -10.64 -11.78
CA LEU A 64 -0.21 -11.25 -12.30
C LEU A 64 -0.34 -11.66 -13.77
N LYS A 65 -1.50 -12.20 -14.18
CA LYS A 65 -1.77 -12.52 -15.59
C LYS A 65 -1.83 -11.25 -16.46
N MET A 66 -2.45 -10.17 -15.94
CA MET A 66 -2.45 -8.86 -16.63
C MET A 66 -1.03 -8.32 -16.83
N ALA A 67 -0.20 -8.39 -15.78
CA ALA A 67 1.21 -8.00 -15.90
C ALA A 67 1.96 -8.83 -16.95
N TYR A 68 1.77 -10.15 -16.96
CA TYR A 68 2.36 -11.05 -17.94
C TYR A 68 1.95 -10.70 -19.37
N ILE A 69 0.67 -10.39 -19.60
CA ILE A 69 0.17 -9.98 -20.92
C ILE A 69 0.86 -8.69 -21.37
N GLN A 70 0.94 -7.68 -20.50
CA GLN A 70 1.52 -6.38 -20.82
C GLN A 70 3.04 -6.47 -21.07
N GLU A 71 3.75 -7.32 -20.33
CA GLU A 71 5.16 -7.61 -20.59
C GLU A 71 5.33 -8.26 -21.97
N GLY A 72 4.46 -9.23 -22.33
CA GLY A 72 4.46 -9.89 -23.64
C GLY A 72 4.12 -8.94 -24.80
N LEU A 73 3.34 -7.90 -24.56
CA LEU A 73 3.02 -6.84 -25.52
C LEU A 73 4.09 -5.74 -25.61
N ASN A 74 5.23 -5.90 -24.90
CA ASN A 74 6.30 -4.92 -24.78
C ASN A 74 5.83 -3.56 -24.24
N GLN A 75 4.93 -3.59 -23.26
CA GLN A 75 4.42 -2.41 -22.53
C GLN A 75 4.89 -2.45 -21.06
N PRO A 76 6.17 -2.14 -20.78
CA PRO A 76 6.77 -2.32 -19.47
C PRO A 76 6.13 -1.43 -18.39
N GLY A 77 5.69 -0.23 -18.74
CA GLY A 77 4.98 0.66 -17.81
C GLY A 77 3.69 0.05 -17.27
N ASN A 78 2.86 -0.50 -18.16
CA ASN A 78 1.64 -1.21 -17.78
C ASN A 78 1.94 -2.49 -17.01
N ALA A 79 2.93 -3.28 -17.45
CA ALA A 79 3.34 -4.49 -16.75
C ALA A 79 3.76 -4.18 -15.30
N LEU A 80 4.58 -3.14 -15.11
CA LEU A 80 5.00 -2.66 -13.79
C LEU A 80 3.83 -2.15 -12.95
N TYR A 81 2.84 -1.50 -13.57
CA TYR A 81 1.62 -1.09 -12.87
C TYR A 81 0.88 -2.29 -12.26
N TYR A 82 0.61 -3.32 -13.05
CA TYR A 82 -0.10 -4.51 -12.55
C TYR A 82 0.74 -5.33 -11.57
N LEU A 83 2.08 -5.38 -11.70
CA LEU A 83 2.96 -5.97 -10.70
C LEU A 83 2.90 -5.21 -9.37
N ASN A 84 2.85 -3.88 -9.40
CA ASN A 84 2.67 -3.07 -8.18
C ASN A 84 1.30 -3.31 -7.53
N LEU A 85 0.22 -3.41 -8.31
CA LEU A 85 -1.10 -3.77 -7.78
C LEU A 85 -1.10 -5.19 -7.18
N TYR A 86 -0.44 -6.15 -7.85
CA TYR A 86 -0.27 -7.50 -7.32
C TYR A 86 0.47 -7.48 -5.97
N HIS A 87 1.60 -6.79 -5.89
CA HIS A 87 2.35 -6.64 -4.64
C HIS A 87 1.50 -5.99 -3.53
N LEU A 88 0.67 -5.01 -3.87
CA LEU A 88 -0.21 -4.32 -2.92
C LEU A 88 -1.19 -5.29 -2.22
N VAL A 89 -1.68 -6.31 -2.93
CA VAL A 89 -2.71 -7.24 -2.42
C VAL A 89 -2.16 -8.57 -1.92
N SER A 90 -1.03 -9.04 -2.47
CA SER A 90 -0.43 -10.32 -2.11
C SER A 90 0.61 -10.20 -0.99
N ASN A 91 1.20 -9.01 -0.80
CA ASN A 91 2.40 -8.78 0.01
C ASN A 91 3.56 -9.73 -0.38
N ASP A 92 3.61 -10.19 -1.62
CA ASP A 92 4.65 -11.08 -2.11
C ASP A 92 5.91 -10.26 -2.45
N ASN A 93 6.96 -10.41 -1.64
CA ASN A 93 8.20 -9.69 -1.83
C ASN A 93 9.04 -10.21 -3.01
N ALA A 94 8.78 -11.43 -3.52
CA ALA A 94 9.48 -11.95 -4.68
C ALA A 94 9.18 -11.13 -5.96
N VAL A 95 8.00 -10.50 -6.03
CA VAL A 95 7.64 -9.66 -7.17
C VAL A 95 8.45 -8.35 -7.23
N VAL A 96 9.00 -7.90 -6.10
CA VAL A 96 9.84 -6.68 -6.05
C VAL A 96 11.09 -6.86 -6.91
N GLU A 97 11.76 -8.01 -6.80
CA GLU A 97 12.91 -8.35 -7.63
C GLU A 97 12.54 -8.38 -9.12
N LYS A 98 11.40 -8.98 -9.46
CA LYS A 98 10.90 -8.98 -10.86
C LYS A 98 10.62 -7.58 -11.38
N MET A 99 10.07 -6.66 -10.52
CA MET A 99 9.87 -5.26 -10.90
C MET A 99 11.19 -4.52 -11.11
N GLU A 100 12.19 -4.76 -10.25
CA GLU A 100 13.53 -4.18 -10.39
C GLU A 100 14.19 -4.63 -11.70
N ASP A 101 14.16 -5.93 -11.99
CA ASP A 101 14.73 -6.50 -13.21
C ASP A 101 14.07 -5.92 -14.48
N LEU A 102 12.74 -5.86 -14.48
CA LEU A 102 11.99 -5.31 -15.62
C LEU A 102 12.28 -3.82 -15.80
N ALA A 103 12.31 -3.05 -14.71
CA ALA A 103 12.63 -1.63 -14.73
C ALA A 103 14.08 -1.38 -15.20
N GLN A 104 15.04 -2.16 -14.72
CA GLN A 104 16.42 -2.06 -15.14
C GLN A 104 16.60 -2.35 -16.63
N LYS A 105 15.92 -3.38 -17.15
CA LYS A 105 15.92 -3.74 -18.58
C LYS A 105 15.44 -2.59 -19.48
N HIS A 106 14.51 -1.78 -18.99
CA HIS A 106 13.92 -0.66 -19.72
C HIS A 106 14.43 0.72 -19.26
N ASN A 107 15.45 0.78 -18.39
CA ASN A 107 16.01 2.01 -17.83
C ASN A 107 14.97 2.91 -17.11
N LEU A 108 14.08 2.30 -16.35
CA LEU A 108 13.02 2.98 -15.61
C LEU A 108 13.44 3.26 -14.17
N ASP A 109 13.22 4.48 -13.71
CA ASP A 109 13.57 4.90 -12.35
C ASP A 109 12.44 4.64 -11.34
N GLY A 110 12.79 4.66 -10.04
CA GLY A 110 11.85 4.54 -8.92
C GLY A 110 11.61 3.10 -8.44
N TYR A 111 12.31 2.10 -8.98
CA TYR A 111 12.12 0.69 -8.61
C TYR A 111 13.28 0.11 -7.79
N LYS A 112 14.41 0.81 -7.73
CA LYS A 112 15.54 0.35 -6.91
C LYS A 112 15.14 0.39 -5.44
N SER A 113 15.19 -0.76 -4.78
CA SER A 113 14.98 -0.85 -3.35
C SER A 113 16.25 -0.44 -2.61
N THR A 114 16.12 0.49 -1.68
CA THR A 114 17.18 0.80 -0.73
C THR A 114 17.09 -0.14 0.47
N ASP A 115 18.17 -0.23 1.28
CA ASP A 115 18.12 -1.01 2.52
C ASP A 115 17.03 -0.50 3.47
N LEU A 116 16.74 0.81 3.45
CA LEU A 116 15.63 1.40 4.19
C LEU A 116 14.27 0.90 3.67
N ASP A 117 14.10 0.77 2.35
CA ASP A 117 12.85 0.25 1.77
C ASP A 117 12.61 -1.20 2.20
N ARG A 118 13.67 -2.02 2.28
CA ARG A 118 13.58 -3.41 2.79
C ARG A 118 13.12 -3.44 4.26
N VAL A 119 13.69 -2.57 5.10
CA VAL A 119 13.25 -2.46 6.51
C VAL A 119 11.80 -2.00 6.60
N LEU A 120 11.39 -1.04 5.76
CA LEU A 120 10.01 -0.56 5.70
C LEU A 120 9.05 -1.64 5.18
N LEU A 121 9.47 -2.50 4.25
CA LEU A 121 8.67 -3.64 3.80
C LEU A 121 8.43 -4.62 4.95
N ILE A 122 9.49 -5.01 5.69
CA ILE A 122 9.37 -5.89 6.87
C ILE A 122 8.43 -5.23 7.91
N TYR A 123 8.59 -3.94 8.18
CA TYR A 123 7.69 -3.23 9.09
C TYR A 123 6.24 -3.26 8.62
N LYS A 124 5.98 -3.12 7.31
CA LYS A 124 4.64 -3.21 6.71
C LYS A 124 4.02 -4.60 6.90
N ASP A 125 4.79 -5.65 6.67
CA ASP A 125 4.32 -7.04 6.82
C ASP A 125 3.84 -7.31 8.25
N PHE A 126 4.58 -6.82 9.24
CA PHE A 126 4.24 -6.99 10.66
C PHE A 126 3.37 -5.87 11.26
N ARG A 127 2.92 -4.90 10.45
CA ARG A 127 2.18 -3.73 10.95
C ARG A 127 0.87 -4.10 11.65
N LYS A 128 0.13 -5.07 11.11
CA LYS A 128 -1.15 -5.53 11.69
C LYS A 128 -0.92 -6.21 13.03
N GLU A 129 0.05 -7.11 13.09
CA GLU A 129 0.43 -7.83 14.30
C GLU A 129 0.96 -6.88 15.37
N LEU A 130 1.78 -5.91 14.96
CA LEU A 130 2.31 -4.88 15.84
C LEU A 130 1.19 -3.98 16.38
N THR A 131 0.22 -3.59 15.55
CA THR A 131 -0.96 -2.82 15.97
C THR A 131 -1.78 -3.59 17.00
N LEU A 132 -2.04 -4.88 16.76
CA LEU A 132 -2.76 -5.75 17.69
C LEU A 132 -1.98 -5.92 18.99
N GLY A 133 -0.68 -6.20 18.90
CA GLY A 133 0.19 -6.38 20.06
C GLY A 133 0.25 -5.15 20.95
N LEU A 134 0.45 -3.96 20.37
CA LEU A 134 0.46 -2.69 21.09
C LEU A 134 -0.90 -2.37 21.70
N GLY A 135 -2.01 -2.65 20.99
CA GLY A 135 -3.36 -2.46 21.49
C GLY A 135 -3.66 -3.35 22.71
N VAL A 136 -3.31 -4.64 22.63
CA VAL A 136 -3.47 -5.59 23.73
C VAL A 136 -2.61 -5.19 24.92
N LEU A 137 -1.35 -4.79 24.68
CA LEU A 137 -0.44 -4.31 25.73
C LEU A 137 -1.00 -3.07 26.43
N MET A 138 -1.56 -2.12 25.67
CA MET A 138 -2.17 -0.91 26.22
C MET A 138 -3.36 -1.24 27.14
N VAL A 139 -4.28 -2.13 26.68
CA VAL A 139 -5.44 -2.55 27.48
C VAL A 139 -4.99 -3.30 28.76
N PHE A 140 -3.95 -4.14 28.65
CA PHE A 140 -3.38 -4.84 29.79
C PHE A 140 -2.80 -3.88 30.82
N LEU A 141 -1.98 -2.92 30.41
CA LEU A 141 -1.38 -1.93 31.31
C LEU A 141 -2.43 -1.02 31.97
N LEU A 142 -3.46 -0.61 31.23
CA LEU A 142 -4.60 0.13 31.80
C LEU A 142 -5.35 -0.69 32.87
N SER A 143 -5.63 -1.95 32.57
CA SER A 143 -6.30 -2.86 33.51
C SER A 143 -5.47 -3.08 34.78
N LEU A 144 -4.17 -3.22 34.62
CA LEU A 144 -3.23 -3.38 35.73
C LEU A 144 -3.16 -2.11 36.60
N SER A 145 -3.11 -0.93 35.95
CA SER A 145 -3.11 0.38 36.62
C SER A 145 -4.39 0.55 37.47
N PHE A 146 -5.55 0.19 36.92
CA PHE A 146 -6.83 0.25 37.62
C PHE A 146 -6.89 -0.74 38.80
N TYR A 147 -6.36 -1.96 38.60
CA TYR A 147 -6.30 -2.96 39.66
C TYR A 147 -5.47 -2.48 40.87
N PHE A 148 -4.26 -1.98 40.63
CA PHE A 148 -3.37 -1.51 41.71
C PHE A 148 -3.97 -0.29 42.44
N LYS A 149 -4.58 0.63 41.71
CA LYS A 149 -5.22 1.82 42.30
C LYS A 149 -6.39 1.46 43.23
N ILE A 150 -7.23 0.49 42.86
CA ILE A 150 -8.41 0.13 43.65
C ILE A 150 -8.09 -0.82 44.78
N ARG A 151 -7.27 -1.85 44.52
CA ARG A 151 -7.02 -2.93 45.48
C ARG A 151 -5.91 -2.63 46.45
N LYS A 152 -4.82 -2.06 46.00
CA LYS A 152 -3.65 -1.83 46.86
C LYS A 152 -3.53 -0.41 47.40
N LYS A 153 -4.25 0.56 46.83
CA LYS A 153 -4.17 2.00 47.19
C LYS A 153 -2.73 2.57 47.09
N GLU A 154 -1.87 1.91 46.32
CA GLU A 154 -0.48 2.33 46.09
C GLU A 154 -0.41 3.44 45.04
N SER A 155 0.69 4.19 45.07
CA SER A 155 0.98 5.18 44.03
C SER A 155 1.26 4.48 42.69
N VAL A 156 0.43 4.72 41.68
CA VAL A 156 0.52 4.14 40.34
C VAL A 156 1.17 5.09 39.34
N ILE A 157 1.89 6.11 39.81
CA ILE A 157 2.48 7.18 38.98
C ILE A 157 3.41 6.58 37.93
N GLY A 158 4.30 5.65 38.32
CA GLY A 158 5.23 5.00 37.38
C GLY A 158 4.49 4.21 36.29
N LEU A 159 3.45 3.45 36.67
CA LEU A 159 2.65 2.68 35.73
C LEU A 159 1.85 3.61 34.79
N PHE A 160 1.37 4.72 35.30
CA PHE A 160 0.67 5.74 34.49
C PHE A 160 1.61 6.37 33.43
N ILE A 161 2.86 6.69 33.81
CA ILE A 161 3.87 7.19 32.87
C ILE A 161 4.14 6.16 31.77
N THR A 162 4.24 4.87 32.12
CA THR A 162 4.44 3.79 31.15
C THR A 162 3.25 3.70 30.19
N VAL A 163 2.02 3.81 30.70
CA VAL A 163 0.80 3.83 29.85
C VAL A 163 0.83 5.01 28.88
N CYS A 164 1.20 6.20 29.34
CA CYS A 164 1.31 7.39 28.50
C CYS A 164 2.36 7.19 27.40
N PHE A 165 3.52 6.61 27.72
CA PHE A 165 4.58 6.34 26.74
C PHE A 165 4.12 5.33 25.68
N VAL A 166 3.48 4.23 26.08
CA VAL A 166 2.92 3.24 25.15
C VAL A 166 1.82 3.86 24.30
N ALA A 167 0.97 4.72 24.87
CA ALA A 167 -0.08 5.42 24.12
C ALA A 167 0.49 6.36 23.06
N ILE A 168 1.57 7.10 23.38
CA ILE A 168 2.25 7.97 22.42
C ILE A 168 2.91 7.13 21.31
N ALA A 169 3.57 6.02 21.66
CA ALA A 169 4.17 5.12 20.69
C ALA A 169 3.11 4.49 19.78
N PHE A 170 1.98 4.07 20.33
CA PHE A 170 0.84 3.52 19.58
C PHE A 170 0.22 4.57 18.65
N PHE A 171 0.01 5.78 19.14
CA PHE A 171 -0.47 6.91 18.34
C PHE A 171 0.50 7.23 17.18
N ALA A 172 1.79 7.28 17.46
CA ALA A 172 2.81 7.45 16.44
C ALA A 172 2.75 6.33 15.40
N HIS A 173 2.70 5.06 15.85
CA HIS A 173 2.57 3.89 14.97
C HIS A 173 1.35 3.95 14.05
N LEU A 174 0.21 4.43 14.54
CA LEU A 174 -1.00 4.57 13.74
C LEU A 174 -0.90 5.70 12.70
N ASN A 175 -0.26 6.82 13.05
CA ASN A 175 -0.25 8.04 12.23
C ASN A 175 0.98 8.16 11.32
N PHE A 176 2.14 7.65 11.71
CA PHE A 176 3.37 7.72 10.91
C PHE A 176 3.57 6.58 9.91
N GLY A 177 2.54 5.80 9.63
CA GLY A 177 2.61 4.71 8.67
C GLY A 177 1.76 4.95 7.41
N GLU A 178 1.30 6.18 7.16
CA GLU A 178 0.58 6.47 5.93
C GLU A 178 1.50 6.25 4.74
N ARG A 179 0.98 5.51 3.78
CA ARG A 179 1.68 5.22 2.51
C ARG A 179 1.94 6.54 1.81
N LEU A 180 3.18 6.81 1.47
CA LEU A 180 3.44 7.75 0.39
C LEU A 180 2.68 7.21 -0.82
N GLU A 181 1.74 8.00 -1.34
CA GLU A 181 1.05 7.63 -2.55
C GLU A 181 2.10 7.48 -3.65
N THR A 182 2.16 6.32 -4.27
CA THR A 182 3.04 6.09 -5.40
C THR A 182 2.23 6.02 -6.67
N GLY A 183 2.81 6.43 -7.77
CA GLY A 183 2.18 6.32 -9.07
C GLY A 183 3.20 6.04 -10.17
N ILE A 184 2.69 5.59 -11.30
CA ILE A 184 3.49 5.32 -12.50
C ILE A 184 3.15 6.35 -13.55
N ILE A 185 4.17 6.90 -14.19
CA ILE A 185 4.03 7.80 -15.35
C ILE A 185 3.56 6.95 -16.53
N MET A 186 2.41 7.30 -17.12
CA MET A 186 1.77 6.51 -18.17
C MET A 186 1.80 7.19 -19.55
N GLN A 187 2.31 8.41 -19.63
CA GLN A 187 2.38 9.12 -20.91
C GLN A 187 3.84 9.35 -21.31
N PRO A 188 4.17 9.10 -22.59
CA PRO A 188 5.49 9.42 -23.12
C PRO A 188 5.71 10.94 -23.16
N ASN A 189 6.98 11.35 -23.15
CA ASN A 189 7.39 12.75 -23.17
C ASN A 189 6.77 13.59 -22.04
N THR A 190 6.62 13.01 -20.87
CA THR A 190 6.07 13.69 -19.69
C THR A 190 7.08 14.69 -19.13
N TYR A 191 6.64 15.94 -18.94
CA TYR A 191 7.45 17.01 -18.38
C TYR A 191 7.44 16.97 -16.86
N ILE A 192 8.62 16.87 -16.27
CA ILE A 192 8.85 17.05 -14.83
C ILE A 192 9.28 18.50 -14.62
N MET A 193 8.50 19.23 -13.81
CA MET A 193 8.61 20.68 -13.65
C MET A 193 9.19 21.05 -12.28
N SER A 194 9.86 22.20 -12.20
CA SER A 194 10.38 22.76 -10.95
C SER A 194 9.31 23.38 -10.04
N GLY A 195 8.13 23.63 -10.56
CA GLY A 195 7.01 24.25 -9.84
C GLY A 195 5.65 23.87 -10.43
N PRO A 196 4.56 24.10 -9.67
CA PRO A 196 3.20 23.74 -10.07
C PRO A 196 2.61 24.77 -11.04
N SER A 197 3.25 24.96 -12.19
CA SER A 197 2.86 25.93 -13.21
C SER A 197 3.43 25.53 -14.58
N ALA A 198 2.67 25.80 -15.64
CA ALA A 198 3.16 25.63 -17.02
C ALA A 198 4.32 26.57 -17.37
N GLY A 199 4.50 27.68 -16.64
CA GLY A 199 5.62 28.61 -16.80
C GLY A 199 6.85 28.26 -15.93
N ALA A 200 6.82 27.18 -15.15
CA ALA A 200 7.97 26.72 -14.39
C ALA A 200 9.04 26.11 -15.33
N SER A 201 10.28 26.02 -14.84
CA SER A 201 11.36 25.40 -15.62
C SER A 201 11.15 23.89 -15.71
N VAL A 202 11.44 23.32 -16.87
CA VAL A 202 11.47 21.86 -17.07
C VAL A 202 12.76 21.31 -16.43
N ILE A 203 12.61 20.34 -15.52
CA ILE A 203 13.72 19.64 -14.90
C ILE A 203 14.15 18.47 -15.80
N SER A 204 13.18 17.70 -16.28
CA SER A 204 13.41 16.54 -17.12
C SER A 204 12.20 16.26 -18.00
N ILE A 205 12.43 15.55 -19.10
CA ILE A 205 11.39 14.97 -19.94
C ILE A 205 11.60 13.46 -19.85
N VAL A 206 10.56 12.73 -19.49
CA VAL A 206 10.64 11.28 -19.24
C VAL A 206 9.55 10.54 -20.00
N ASP A 207 9.83 9.30 -20.32
CA ASP A 207 8.88 8.40 -20.95
C ASP A 207 7.99 7.70 -19.91
N GLU A 208 7.10 6.86 -20.36
CA GLU A 208 6.21 6.07 -19.53
C GLU A 208 6.96 4.99 -18.74
N GLY A 209 6.41 4.59 -17.59
CA GLY A 209 6.91 3.47 -16.79
C GLY A 209 7.69 3.88 -15.54
N HIS A 210 8.17 5.11 -15.41
CA HIS A 210 8.85 5.58 -14.20
C HIS A 210 7.89 5.60 -13.01
N ARG A 211 8.32 5.08 -11.86
CA ARG A 211 7.57 5.13 -10.60
C ARG A 211 8.03 6.32 -9.77
N VAL A 212 7.08 7.09 -9.25
CA VAL A 212 7.34 8.26 -8.43
C VAL A 212 6.52 8.26 -7.16
N GLU A 213 7.05 8.88 -6.10
CA GLU A 213 6.35 9.12 -4.85
C GLU A 213 5.61 10.44 -4.93
N VAL A 214 4.31 10.42 -4.58
CA VAL A 214 3.46 11.61 -4.52
C VAL A 214 3.43 12.11 -3.09
N VAL A 215 3.93 13.31 -2.86
CA VAL A 215 4.03 13.92 -1.52
C VAL A 215 3.05 15.09 -1.34
N GLY A 216 2.23 15.39 -2.33
CA GLY A 216 1.19 16.40 -2.24
C GLY A 216 0.56 16.73 -3.58
N LYS A 217 -0.47 17.60 -3.53
CA LYS A 217 -1.22 18.03 -4.71
C LYS A 217 -1.50 19.54 -4.63
N LYS A 218 -1.39 20.22 -5.78
CA LYS A 218 -1.80 21.61 -5.94
C LYS A 218 -2.50 21.77 -7.30
N ASP A 219 -3.81 21.94 -7.28
CA ASP A 219 -4.68 21.96 -8.45
C ASP A 219 -4.51 20.70 -9.31
N VAL A 220 -4.07 20.86 -10.56
CA VAL A 220 -3.79 19.79 -11.52
C VAL A 220 -2.36 19.22 -11.41
N TRP A 221 -1.55 19.76 -10.49
CA TRP A 221 -0.16 19.38 -10.31
C TRP A 221 -0.01 18.47 -9.09
N LEU A 222 0.66 17.34 -9.28
CA LEU A 222 1.12 16.47 -8.19
C LEU A 222 2.55 16.87 -7.85
N LYS A 223 2.81 17.09 -6.56
CA LYS A 223 4.17 17.23 -6.04
C LYS A 223 4.74 15.85 -5.83
N ILE A 224 5.84 15.56 -6.50
CA ILE A 224 6.52 14.26 -6.49
C ILE A 224 7.95 14.41 -5.98
N ILE A 225 8.56 13.28 -5.62
CA ILE A 225 10.02 13.20 -5.42
C ILE A 225 10.63 12.64 -6.71
N TRP A 226 11.52 13.44 -7.32
CA TRP A 226 12.26 13.05 -8.51
C TRP A 226 13.76 13.19 -8.24
N ASN A 227 14.53 12.09 -8.37
CA ASN A 227 15.96 12.05 -8.05
C ASN A 227 16.31 12.64 -6.67
N GLY A 228 15.47 12.36 -5.65
CA GLY A 228 15.64 12.83 -4.28
C GLY A 228 15.26 14.29 -4.04
N ALA A 229 14.76 15.01 -5.06
CA ALA A 229 14.34 16.40 -4.96
C ALA A 229 12.83 16.57 -5.25
N PRO A 230 12.16 17.57 -4.64
CA PRO A 230 10.77 17.85 -4.94
C PRO A 230 10.62 18.41 -6.37
N ALA A 231 9.68 17.86 -7.11
CA ALA A 231 9.33 18.24 -8.46
C ALA A 231 7.80 18.17 -8.65
N TYR A 232 7.32 18.52 -9.83
CA TYR A 232 5.89 18.56 -10.13
C TYR A 232 5.61 17.90 -11.48
N ILE A 233 4.50 17.14 -11.51
CA ILE A 233 3.97 16.49 -12.72
C ILE A 233 2.48 16.78 -12.81
N LYS A 234 1.92 16.82 -14.00
CA LYS A 234 0.47 16.89 -14.14
C LYS A 234 -0.20 15.60 -13.70
N GLN A 235 -1.31 15.71 -12.98
CA GLN A 235 -2.06 14.56 -12.48
C GLN A 235 -2.51 13.60 -13.59
N GLU A 236 -2.88 14.11 -14.75
CA GLU A 236 -3.33 13.31 -15.90
C GLU A 236 -2.25 12.38 -16.48
N HIS A 237 -0.96 12.64 -16.18
CA HIS A 237 0.16 11.83 -16.65
C HIS A 237 0.55 10.71 -15.68
N LEU A 238 -0.03 10.69 -14.48
CA LEU A 238 0.30 9.73 -13.43
C LEU A 238 -0.89 8.84 -13.11
N LEU A 239 -0.68 7.54 -13.12
CA LEU A 239 -1.64 6.55 -12.66
C LEU A 239 -1.28 6.13 -11.22
N PRO A 240 -2.14 6.43 -10.23
CA PRO A 240 -1.87 6.06 -8.85
C PRO A 240 -1.93 4.54 -8.66
N ILE A 241 -1.02 4.00 -7.85
CA ILE A 241 -1.01 2.58 -7.46
C ILE A 241 -1.99 2.40 -6.29
N ALA A 242 -3.27 2.25 -6.62
CA ALA A 242 -4.37 2.06 -5.67
C ALA A 242 -5.45 1.15 -6.27
N LEU A 243 -6.25 0.48 -5.43
CA LEU A 243 -7.35 -0.41 -5.77
C LEU A 243 -8.67 0.05 -5.12
#